data_7cfad9675a5bfc2be26b72a1e93ed9d4
#
_entry.id   7cfad9675a5bfc2be26b72a1e93ed9d4
#
_cell.length_a   1.000
_cell.length_b   1.000
_cell.length_c   1.000
_cell.angle_alpha   90.00
_cell.angle_beta   90.00
_cell.angle_gamma   90.00
#
_symmetry.space_group_name_H-M   'P 1'
#
loop_
_entity.id
_entity.type
_entity.pdbx_description
1 polymer ?
#
loop_
_entity_poly.entity_id
_entity_poly.type
_entity_poly.pdbx_seq_one_letter_code
_entity_poly.pdbx_strand_id
1 'polypeptide(L)'
;MTKVLVATEKPFAKAAVEGIREIVEKAGFELALLEKYTDVNDLYKAVADADALIVRSDKVTKEVIDHANNLKIVVRAGAGFDNLDLAACTAKGIVAMNTPGQNSNAVAELAIGLMIYMARTNFTPATGTELKGKKVGI
;
A
#
# COMPACT_ATOMS: atom_id res chain seq x y z
N MET A 1 -5.89 -23.91 -7.66
CA MET A 1 -6.40 -22.62 -8.22
C MET A 1 -5.49 -21.53 -7.68
N THR A 2 -5.10 -20.56 -8.48
CA THR A 2 -4.22 -19.47 -8.03
C THR A 2 -4.94 -18.62 -6.99
N LYS A 3 -4.32 -18.42 -5.83
CA LYS A 3 -4.90 -17.69 -4.71
C LYS A 3 -4.23 -16.32 -4.57
N VAL A 4 -5.03 -15.26 -4.67
CA VAL A 4 -4.62 -13.86 -4.45
C VAL A 4 -5.10 -13.44 -3.07
N LEU A 5 -4.16 -13.15 -2.17
CA LEU A 5 -4.42 -12.65 -0.83
C LEU A 5 -4.31 -11.12 -0.82
N VAL A 6 -5.35 -10.43 -0.39
CA VAL A 6 -5.27 -9.02 0.03
C VAL A 6 -5.15 -9.00 1.54
N ALA A 7 -4.01 -8.53 2.06
CA ALA A 7 -3.78 -8.42 3.49
C ALA A 7 -3.54 -6.97 3.89
N THR A 8 -4.35 -6.46 4.83
CA THR A 8 -4.22 -5.09 5.32
C THR A 8 -4.83 -4.89 6.70
N GLU A 9 -4.04 -4.31 7.62
CA GLU A 9 -4.53 -3.83 8.93
C GLU A 9 -5.56 -2.70 8.76
N LYS A 10 -5.32 -1.81 7.78
CA LYS A 10 -6.22 -0.70 7.43
C LYS A 10 -6.94 -1.01 6.13
N PRO A 11 -8.21 -1.43 6.18
CA PRO A 11 -8.95 -1.89 5.01
C PRO A 11 -8.92 -0.91 3.83
N PHE A 12 -8.95 -1.44 2.64
CA PHE A 12 -9.24 -0.67 1.44
C PHE A 12 -10.69 -0.17 1.44
N ALA A 13 -10.96 0.87 0.65
CA ALA A 13 -12.34 1.24 0.35
C ALA A 13 -13.08 0.07 -0.33
N LYS A 14 -14.35 -0.15 0.01
CA LYS A 14 -15.14 -1.25 -0.55
C LYS A 14 -15.10 -1.31 -2.07
N ALA A 15 -15.22 -0.15 -2.74
CA ALA A 15 -15.15 -0.08 -4.20
C ALA A 15 -13.81 -0.59 -4.77
N ALA A 16 -12.70 -0.35 -4.05
CA ALA A 16 -11.40 -0.86 -4.47
C ALA A 16 -11.30 -2.38 -4.31
N VAL A 17 -11.85 -2.94 -3.23
CA VAL A 17 -11.90 -4.39 -3.00
C VAL A 17 -12.76 -5.07 -4.09
N GLU A 18 -13.92 -4.49 -4.42
CA GLU A 18 -14.77 -5.01 -5.48
C GLU A 18 -14.08 -4.96 -6.85
N GLY A 19 -13.39 -3.86 -7.17
CA GLY A 19 -12.60 -3.79 -8.40
C GLY A 19 -11.49 -4.84 -8.48
N ILE A 20 -10.79 -5.10 -7.36
CA ILE A 20 -9.80 -6.19 -7.27
C ILE A 20 -10.50 -7.54 -7.47
N ARG A 21 -11.64 -7.77 -6.82
CA ARG A 21 -12.44 -9.00 -6.93
C ARG A 21 -12.81 -9.29 -8.37
N GLU A 22 -13.41 -8.34 -9.06
CA GLU A 22 -13.80 -8.50 -10.46
C GLU A 22 -12.64 -8.93 -11.36
N ILE A 23 -11.45 -8.31 -11.17
CA ILE A 23 -10.27 -8.65 -11.96
C ILE A 23 -9.77 -10.05 -11.64
N VAL A 24 -9.69 -10.41 -10.35
CA VAL A 24 -9.17 -11.69 -9.87
C VAL A 24 -10.09 -12.84 -10.30
N GLU A 25 -11.41 -12.70 -10.10
CA GLU A 25 -12.40 -13.71 -10.46
C GLU A 25 -12.52 -13.86 -11.99
N LYS A 26 -12.45 -12.76 -12.75
CA LYS A 26 -12.42 -12.79 -14.21
C LYS A 26 -11.22 -13.54 -14.76
N ALA A 27 -10.09 -13.52 -14.04
CA ALA A 27 -8.89 -14.29 -14.37
C ALA A 27 -9.00 -15.77 -13.97
N GLY A 28 -10.09 -16.19 -13.32
CA GLY A 28 -10.28 -17.56 -12.82
C GLY A 28 -9.47 -17.84 -11.55
N PHE A 29 -9.11 -16.81 -10.77
CA PHE A 29 -8.37 -16.93 -9.53
C PHE A 29 -9.29 -16.78 -8.32
N GLU A 30 -8.80 -17.23 -7.16
CA GLU A 30 -9.47 -17.07 -5.87
C GLU A 30 -9.00 -15.78 -5.19
N LEU A 31 -9.93 -14.95 -4.69
CA LEU A 31 -9.61 -13.81 -3.84
C LEU A 31 -9.83 -14.16 -2.38
N ALA A 32 -8.78 -14.07 -1.57
CA ALA A 32 -8.83 -14.14 -0.11
C ALA A 32 -8.58 -12.74 0.49
N LEU A 33 -9.28 -12.42 1.56
CA LEU A 33 -9.15 -11.15 2.27
C LEU A 33 -8.73 -11.41 3.72
N LEU A 34 -7.67 -10.74 4.17
CA LEU A 34 -7.27 -10.63 5.56
C LEU A 34 -7.26 -9.15 5.94
N GLU A 35 -8.37 -8.69 6.51
CA GLU A 35 -8.54 -7.27 6.88
C GLU A 35 -8.60 -7.08 8.39
N LYS A 36 -8.10 -5.93 8.86
CA LYS A 36 -8.16 -5.52 10.29
C LYS A 36 -7.50 -6.51 11.24
N TYR A 37 -6.55 -7.30 10.77
CA TYR A 37 -5.79 -8.16 11.65
C TYR A 37 -4.90 -7.32 12.56
N THR A 38 -4.67 -7.81 13.77
CA THR A 38 -3.84 -7.16 14.79
C THR A 38 -2.66 -8.04 15.21
N ASP A 39 -2.72 -9.32 14.87
CA ASP A 39 -1.65 -10.27 15.12
C ASP A 39 -0.97 -10.65 13.80
N VAL A 40 0.34 -10.45 13.74
CA VAL A 40 1.16 -10.83 12.57
C VAL A 40 1.09 -12.33 12.26
N ASN A 41 0.79 -13.16 13.27
CA ASN A 41 0.61 -14.60 13.07
C ASN A 41 -0.57 -14.92 12.15
N ASP A 42 -1.57 -14.06 12.06
CA ASP A 42 -2.68 -14.23 11.13
C ASP A 42 -2.21 -14.00 9.69
N LEU A 43 -1.30 -13.03 9.48
CA LEU A 43 -0.66 -12.84 8.18
C LEU A 43 0.22 -14.03 7.81
N TYR A 44 1.01 -14.59 8.74
CA TYR A 44 1.83 -15.78 8.50
C TYR A 44 0.99 -16.99 8.06
N LYS A 45 -0.17 -17.20 8.71
CA LYS A 45 -1.09 -18.28 8.33
C LYS A 45 -1.73 -18.02 6.96
N ALA A 46 -2.17 -16.80 6.71
CA ALA A 46 -2.88 -16.45 5.48
C ALA A 46 -1.97 -16.49 4.25
N VAL A 47 -0.68 -16.10 4.38
CA VAL A 47 0.27 -16.08 3.26
C VAL A 47 0.80 -17.46 2.91
N ALA A 48 0.67 -18.45 3.80
CA ALA A 48 1.29 -19.76 3.65
C ALA A 48 0.87 -20.50 2.38
N ASP A 49 -0.35 -20.33 1.92
CA ASP A 49 -0.91 -20.97 0.72
C ASP A 49 -1.23 -19.97 -0.42
N ALA A 50 -0.88 -18.69 -0.26
CA ALA A 50 -1.11 -17.67 -1.27
C ALA A 50 -0.07 -17.72 -2.39
N ASP A 51 -0.51 -17.54 -3.65
CA ASP A 51 0.35 -17.38 -4.82
C ASP A 51 0.72 -15.92 -5.08
N ALA A 52 -0.17 -14.99 -4.71
CA ALA A 52 0.03 -13.55 -4.85
C ALA A 52 -0.42 -12.84 -3.57
N LEU A 53 0.31 -11.81 -3.16
CA LEU A 53 0.02 -10.98 -1.99
C LEU A 53 -0.12 -9.52 -2.40
N ILE A 54 -1.25 -8.89 -2.05
CA ILE A 54 -1.45 -7.46 -2.20
C ILE A 54 -1.50 -6.84 -0.80
N VAL A 55 -0.64 -5.85 -0.55
CA VAL A 55 -0.57 -5.10 0.71
C VAL A 55 -0.68 -3.60 0.47
N ARG A 56 -1.02 -2.86 1.49
CA ARG A 56 -1.02 -1.39 1.46
C ARG A 56 0.19 -0.82 2.21
N SER A 57 0.13 -0.74 3.52
CA SER A 57 1.20 -0.26 4.40
C SER A 57 1.75 -1.33 5.33
N ASP A 58 1.24 -2.53 5.20
CA ASP A 58 1.61 -3.69 6.00
C ASP A 58 3.04 -4.10 5.68
N LYS A 59 3.80 -4.47 6.70
CA LYS A 59 5.21 -4.84 6.54
C LYS A 59 5.31 -6.27 6.04
N VAL A 60 5.92 -6.43 4.87
CA VAL A 60 6.28 -7.75 4.32
C VAL A 60 7.76 -7.98 4.62
N THR A 61 8.01 -8.45 5.84
CA THR A 61 9.36 -8.74 6.34
C THR A 61 9.87 -10.08 5.84
N LYS A 62 11.13 -10.37 6.11
CA LYS A 62 11.73 -11.69 5.82
C LYS A 62 10.91 -12.82 6.44
N GLU A 63 10.41 -12.65 7.68
CA GLU A 63 9.60 -13.66 8.36
C GLU A 63 8.29 -13.94 7.62
N VAL A 64 7.61 -12.91 7.10
CA VAL A 64 6.41 -13.09 6.25
C VAL A 64 6.77 -13.88 5.00
N ILE A 65 7.85 -13.50 4.34
CA ILE A 65 8.35 -14.19 3.16
C ILE A 65 8.74 -15.64 3.48
N ASP A 66 9.33 -15.92 4.64
CA ASP A 66 9.72 -17.28 5.05
C ASP A 66 8.50 -18.20 5.24
N HIS A 67 7.36 -17.67 5.70
CA HIS A 67 6.10 -18.41 5.83
C HIS A 67 5.36 -18.61 4.51
N ALA A 68 5.71 -17.86 3.47
CA ALA A 68 5.06 -17.94 2.17
C ALA A 68 5.64 -19.09 1.34
N ASN A 69 4.91 -20.22 1.26
CA ASN A 69 5.40 -21.43 0.57
C ASN A 69 5.21 -21.38 -0.95
N ASN A 70 4.14 -20.71 -1.42
CA ASN A 70 3.75 -20.72 -2.83
C ASN A 70 3.84 -19.33 -3.49
N LEU A 71 4.24 -18.30 -2.73
CA LEU A 71 4.17 -16.90 -3.16
C LEU A 71 5.12 -16.63 -4.34
N LYS A 72 4.58 -16.05 -5.40
CA LYS A 72 5.29 -15.70 -6.64
C LYS A 72 5.45 -14.19 -6.80
N ILE A 73 4.52 -13.44 -6.23
CA ILE A 73 4.48 -11.99 -6.38
C ILE A 73 3.90 -11.30 -5.15
N VAL A 74 4.52 -10.17 -4.78
CA VAL A 74 4.00 -9.22 -3.79
C VAL A 74 3.76 -7.89 -4.48
N VAL A 75 2.58 -7.32 -4.32
CA VAL A 75 2.22 -6.01 -4.88
C VAL A 75 1.90 -5.04 -3.74
N ARG A 76 2.65 -3.97 -3.64
CA ARG A 76 2.31 -2.84 -2.77
C ARG A 76 1.36 -1.90 -3.50
N ALA A 77 0.14 -1.74 -3.01
CA ALA A 77 -0.84 -0.80 -3.54
C ALA A 77 -0.48 0.64 -3.12
N GLY A 78 0.51 1.21 -3.78
CA GLY A 78 1.01 2.56 -3.54
C GLY A 78 2.39 2.79 -4.16
N ALA A 79 2.88 4.03 -4.09
CA ALA A 79 4.13 4.44 -4.75
C ALA A 79 5.40 4.02 -3.98
N GLY A 80 5.41 4.18 -2.64
CA GLY A 80 6.54 3.72 -1.81
C GLY A 80 6.61 2.19 -1.75
N PHE A 81 7.74 1.63 -1.37
CA PHE A 81 7.94 0.18 -1.22
C PHE A 81 8.88 -0.16 -0.05
N ASP A 82 9.11 0.77 0.82
CA ASP A 82 9.94 0.66 2.03
C ASP A 82 9.41 -0.35 3.06
N ASN A 83 8.14 -0.75 2.92
CA ASN A 83 7.50 -1.80 3.71
C ASN A 83 7.73 -3.21 3.17
N LEU A 84 8.43 -3.39 2.04
CA LEU A 84 8.75 -4.68 1.44
C LEU A 84 10.23 -5.03 1.65
N ASP A 85 10.53 -6.23 2.15
CA ASP A 85 11.89 -6.75 2.18
C ASP A 85 12.26 -7.30 0.79
N LEU A 86 12.83 -6.43 -0.04
CA LEU A 86 13.22 -6.76 -1.41
C LEU A 86 14.31 -7.83 -1.46
N ALA A 87 15.23 -7.85 -0.48
CA ALA A 87 16.29 -8.84 -0.43
C ALA A 87 15.73 -10.23 -0.16
N ALA A 88 14.78 -10.35 0.77
CA ALA A 88 14.09 -11.62 1.05
C ALA A 88 13.26 -12.08 -0.15
N CYS A 89 12.54 -11.17 -0.82
CA CYS A 89 11.80 -11.47 -2.05
C CYS A 89 12.73 -12.02 -3.13
N THR A 90 13.84 -11.34 -3.38
CA THR A 90 14.83 -11.75 -4.39
C THR A 90 15.43 -13.12 -4.07
N ALA A 91 15.78 -13.37 -2.81
CA ALA A 91 16.35 -14.65 -2.38
C ALA A 91 15.42 -15.85 -2.62
N LYS A 92 14.10 -15.63 -2.56
CA LYS A 92 13.07 -16.65 -2.85
C LYS A 92 12.54 -16.60 -4.29
N GLY A 93 13.05 -15.72 -5.16
CA GLY A 93 12.55 -15.56 -6.53
C GLY A 93 11.14 -14.97 -6.61
N ILE A 94 10.72 -14.22 -5.59
CA ILE A 94 9.42 -13.56 -5.53
C ILE A 94 9.52 -12.18 -6.18
N VAL A 95 8.63 -11.89 -7.12
CA VAL A 95 8.55 -10.57 -7.76
C VAL A 95 7.94 -9.56 -6.79
N ALA A 96 8.60 -8.43 -6.56
CA ALA A 96 8.04 -7.33 -5.79
C ALA A 96 7.66 -6.17 -6.70
N MET A 97 6.44 -5.68 -6.60
CA MET A 97 5.88 -4.59 -7.42
C MET A 97 5.24 -3.51 -6.56
N ASN A 98 5.14 -2.31 -7.11
CA ASN A 98 4.40 -1.18 -6.55
C ASN A 98 3.55 -0.51 -7.63
N THR A 99 2.78 0.52 -7.26
CA THR A 99 1.92 1.29 -8.19
C THR A 99 2.38 2.76 -8.23
N PRO A 100 3.51 3.07 -8.91
CA PRO A 100 4.06 4.42 -8.92
C PRO A 100 3.12 5.39 -9.66
N GLY A 101 3.06 6.64 -9.15
CA GLY A 101 2.32 7.73 -9.79
C GLY A 101 0.80 7.74 -9.57
N GLN A 102 0.20 6.68 -9.06
CA GLN A 102 -1.26 6.59 -8.92
C GLN A 102 -1.86 7.57 -7.90
N ASN A 103 -1.07 8.04 -6.95
CA ASN A 103 -1.47 9.03 -5.94
C ASN A 103 -0.79 10.40 -6.11
N SER A 104 -0.08 10.65 -7.20
CA SER A 104 0.72 11.87 -7.41
C SER A 104 -0.10 13.13 -7.28
N ASN A 105 -1.29 13.16 -7.88
CA ASN A 105 -2.17 14.32 -7.85
C ASN A 105 -2.65 14.62 -6.42
N ALA A 106 -3.07 13.61 -5.68
CA ALA A 106 -3.50 13.76 -4.29
C ALA A 106 -2.36 14.28 -3.38
N VAL A 107 -1.14 13.80 -3.61
CA VAL A 107 0.05 14.27 -2.88
C VAL A 107 0.37 15.73 -3.23
N ALA A 108 0.28 16.12 -4.50
CA ALA A 108 0.50 17.49 -4.94
C ALA A 108 -0.54 18.47 -4.32
N GLU A 109 -1.80 18.10 -4.33
CA GLU A 109 -2.88 18.88 -3.71
C GLU A 109 -2.67 19.03 -2.20
N LEU A 110 -2.30 17.95 -1.52
CA LEU A 110 -1.99 17.99 -0.09
C LEU A 110 -0.79 18.92 0.20
N ALA A 111 0.27 18.85 -0.61
CA ALA A 111 1.44 19.70 -0.45
C ALA A 111 1.09 21.17 -0.59
N ILE A 112 0.29 21.55 -1.60
CA ILE A 112 -0.21 22.92 -1.79
C ILE A 112 -1.08 23.33 -0.60
N GLY A 113 -2.00 22.47 -0.18
CA GLY A 113 -2.86 22.72 0.98
C GLY A 113 -2.07 22.98 2.27
N LEU A 114 -1.02 22.20 2.52
CA LEU A 114 -0.14 22.37 3.67
C LEU A 114 0.67 23.68 3.60
N MET A 115 1.15 24.08 2.42
CA MET A 115 1.82 25.36 2.25
C MET A 115 0.89 26.53 2.62
N ILE A 116 -0.37 26.50 2.15
CA ILE A 116 -1.37 27.53 2.49
C ILE A 116 -1.68 27.47 3.98
N TYR A 117 -1.90 26.28 4.53
CA TYR A 117 -2.20 26.09 5.95
C TYR A 117 -1.10 26.70 6.85
N MET A 118 0.16 26.44 6.54
CA MET A 118 1.30 27.02 7.29
C MET A 118 1.41 28.52 7.10
N ALA A 119 1.28 29.03 5.87
CA ALA A 119 1.36 30.47 5.59
C ALA A 119 0.24 31.25 6.32
N ARG A 120 -0.90 30.63 6.52
CA ARG A 120 -2.05 31.22 7.24
C ARG A 120 -2.06 30.85 8.74
N THR A 121 -0.90 30.52 9.31
CA THR A 121 -0.77 30.20 10.75
C THR A 121 -1.77 29.14 11.22
N ASN A 122 -1.86 28.05 10.46
CA ASN A 122 -2.77 26.92 10.74
C ASN A 122 -4.25 27.33 10.82
N PHE A 123 -4.64 28.40 10.05
CA PHE A 123 -5.97 29.00 10.07
C PHE A 123 -6.44 29.50 11.45
N THR A 124 -5.51 29.85 12.33
CA THR A 124 -5.82 30.55 13.57
C THR A 124 -6.17 32.02 13.30
N PRO A 125 -6.77 32.77 14.25
CA PRO A 125 -7.03 34.22 14.09
C PRO A 125 -5.77 35.08 13.99
N ALA A 126 -4.58 34.50 14.17
CA ALA A 126 -3.31 35.22 14.08
C ALA A 126 -3.01 35.66 12.64
N THR A 127 -2.26 36.76 12.50
CA THR A 127 -1.83 37.27 11.20
C THR A 127 -0.88 36.29 10.54
N GLY A 128 -1.26 35.81 9.33
CA GLY A 128 -0.41 34.96 8.49
C GLY A 128 0.32 35.76 7.41
N THR A 129 0.98 35.03 6.51
CA THR A 129 1.65 35.58 5.32
C THR A 129 1.01 35.06 4.04
N GLU A 130 1.28 35.74 2.92
CA GLU A 130 0.90 35.25 1.59
C GLU A 130 1.99 34.37 0.98
N LEU A 131 1.60 33.44 0.11
CA LEU A 131 2.53 32.67 -0.71
C LEU A 131 3.02 33.45 -1.93
N LYS A 132 2.35 34.56 -2.28
CA LYS A 132 2.69 35.41 -3.42
C LYS A 132 4.16 35.83 -3.38
N GLY A 133 4.88 35.58 -4.45
CA GLY A 133 6.29 35.94 -4.58
C GLY A 133 7.28 35.07 -3.77
N LYS A 134 6.80 34.05 -3.08
CA LYS A 134 7.67 33.08 -2.40
C LYS A 134 8.25 32.06 -3.39
N LYS A 135 9.46 31.59 -3.11
CA LYS A 135 10.10 30.50 -3.87
C LYS A 135 9.79 29.17 -3.20
N VAL A 136 9.49 28.15 -4.01
CA VAL A 136 9.27 26.78 -3.57
C VAL A 136 10.39 25.91 -4.17
N GLY A 137 11.03 25.11 -3.35
CA GLY A 137 11.93 24.05 -3.79
C GLY A 137 11.18 22.72 -3.88
N ILE A 138 11.46 21.93 -4.91
CA ILE A 138 10.92 20.58 -5.13
C ILE A 138 12.11 19.64 -5.30
#